data_cafbdaff5bf0dd4be2677fc0fd7f0c35
#
_entry.id   cafbdaff5bf0dd4be2677fc0fd7f0c35
#
_cell.length_a   1.000
_cell.length_b   1.000
_cell.length_c   1.000
_cell.angle_alpha   90.00
_cell.angle_beta   90.00
_cell.angle_gamma   90.00
#
_symmetry.space_group_name_H-M   'P 1'
#
loop_
_entity.id
_entity.type
_entity.pdbx_description
1 polymer ?
#
loop_
_entity_poly.entity_id
_entity_poly.type
_entity_poly.pdbx_seq_one_letter_code
_entity_poly.pdbx_strand_id
1 'polypeptide(L)'
;MRKGWIIMKAVLQVVSHASVRVDGELTGQIGPGLLVFLGVAEEDEQADLDKIVKKVTELRIFKDDAGKTNLSLQDVNGELLVVSQFTLLADCKKGRRPSFVKAGNPQKAEEMYEEFIRVCKEKVPKVEHGVFGADMKVELLNDGPFTIVLDSKEL
;
A
#
# COMPACT_ATOMS: atom_id res chain seq x y z
N MET A 1 16.92 15.45 -12.13
CA MET A 1 15.48 15.80 -12.21
C MET A 1 14.67 14.60 -12.70
N ARG A 2 13.62 14.27 -12.00
CA ARG A 2 12.75 13.16 -12.42
C ARG A 2 11.85 13.61 -13.57
N LYS A 3 11.63 12.73 -14.52
CA LYS A 3 10.99 13.08 -15.80
C LYS A 3 9.46 13.09 -15.79
N GLY A 4 8.83 13.29 -14.64
CA GLY A 4 7.38 13.29 -14.56
C GLY A 4 6.73 11.92 -14.77
N TRP A 5 7.51 10.86 -14.67
CA TRP A 5 7.01 9.50 -14.75
C TRP A 5 6.21 9.16 -13.50
N ILE A 6 5.38 8.13 -13.62
CA ILE A 6 4.71 7.58 -12.45
C ILE A 6 5.80 7.10 -11.49
N ILE A 7 5.73 7.58 -10.25
CA ILE A 7 6.59 7.13 -9.17
C ILE A 7 5.71 6.43 -8.13
N MET A 8 6.23 6.11 -6.95
CA MET A 8 5.57 5.21 -6.02
C MET A 8 4.05 5.39 -5.98
N LYS A 9 3.34 4.28 -6.13
CA LYS A 9 1.88 4.23 -6.04
C LYS A 9 1.43 3.37 -4.88
N ALA A 10 0.30 3.75 -4.30
CA ALA A 10 -0.34 2.93 -3.28
C ALA A 10 -1.84 2.95 -3.49
N VAL A 11 -2.46 1.81 -3.25
CA VAL A 11 -3.91 1.70 -3.18
C VAL A 11 -4.26 1.33 -1.77
N LEU A 12 -5.04 2.20 -1.11
CA LEU A 12 -5.45 2.04 0.28
C LEU A 12 -6.91 1.61 0.31
N GLN A 13 -7.22 0.58 1.08
CA GLN A 13 -8.61 0.17 1.29
C GLN A 13 -8.87 0.03 2.79
N VAL A 14 -9.92 0.73 3.25
CA VAL A 14 -10.38 0.59 4.63
C VAL A 14 -11.02 -0.78 4.75
N VAL A 15 -10.59 -1.57 5.74
CA VAL A 15 -11.04 -2.94 5.89
C VAL A 15 -11.53 -3.22 7.31
N SER A 16 -12.51 -4.13 7.42
CA SER A 16 -12.89 -4.71 8.71
C SER A 16 -11.93 -5.84 9.07
N HIS A 17 -11.40 -6.53 8.07
CA HIS A 17 -10.35 -7.53 8.19
C HIS A 17 -9.70 -7.75 6.83
N ALA A 18 -8.47 -8.23 6.83
CA ALA A 18 -7.77 -8.65 5.62
C ALA A 18 -6.72 -9.69 5.97
N SER A 19 -6.38 -10.53 4.99
CA SER A 19 -5.37 -11.56 5.17
C SER A 19 -4.66 -11.89 3.87
N VAL A 20 -3.44 -12.43 4.00
CA VAL A 20 -2.65 -12.91 2.87
C VAL A 20 -2.25 -14.35 3.13
N ARG A 21 -2.43 -15.20 2.12
CA ARG A 21 -1.95 -16.58 2.15
C ARG A 21 -1.03 -16.83 0.97
N VAL A 22 0.01 -17.62 1.24
CA VAL A 22 0.96 -18.09 0.22
C VAL A 22 1.01 -19.60 0.36
N ASP A 23 0.71 -20.32 -0.71
CA ASP A 23 0.66 -21.79 -0.72
C ASP A 23 -0.21 -22.36 0.42
N GLY A 24 -1.33 -21.70 0.69
CA GLY A 24 -2.27 -22.11 1.72
C GLY A 24 -1.92 -21.66 3.13
N GLU A 25 -0.74 -21.09 3.34
CA GLU A 25 -0.31 -20.64 4.67
C GLU A 25 -0.58 -19.15 4.88
N LEU A 26 -1.07 -18.82 6.06
CA LEU A 26 -1.33 -17.44 6.44
C LEU A 26 -0.01 -16.73 6.71
N THR A 27 0.29 -15.68 5.94
CA THR A 27 1.52 -14.90 6.11
C THR A 27 1.29 -13.56 6.79
N GLY A 28 0.07 -13.06 6.75
CA GLY A 28 -0.29 -11.80 7.42
C GLY A 28 -1.79 -11.71 7.57
N GLN A 29 -2.23 -11.09 8.67
CA GLN A 29 -3.66 -10.93 8.94
C GLN A 29 -3.87 -9.74 9.86
N ILE A 30 -4.91 -8.94 9.54
CA ILE A 30 -5.30 -7.80 10.37
C ILE A 30 -6.82 -7.80 10.60
N GLY A 31 -7.22 -7.14 11.70
CA GLY A 31 -8.60 -6.73 11.92
C GLY A 31 -8.85 -5.35 11.32
N PRO A 32 -9.65 -4.49 12.00
CA PRO A 32 -9.97 -3.17 11.45
C PRO A 32 -8.72 -2.33 11.18
N GLY A 33 -8.64 -1.73 9.99
CA GLY A 33 -7.50 -0.94 9.61
C GLY A 33 -7.43 -0.70 8.12
N LEU A 34 -6.21 -0.73 7.57
CA LEU A 34 -5.96 -0.50 6.14
C LEU A 34 -5.21 -1.66 5.51
N LEU A 35 -5.68 -2.05 4.33
CA LEU A 35 -4.90 -2.85 3.40
C LEU A 35 -4.26 -1.88 2.40
N VAL A 36 -2.94 -1.99 2.23
CA VAL A 36 -2.18 -1.14 1.30
C VAL A 36 -1.49 -2.00 0.27
N PHE A 37 -1.79 -1.79 -1.00
CA PHE A 37 -1.02 -2.34 -2.11
C PHE A 37 0.01 -1.29 -2.51
N LEU A 38 1.28 -1.68 -2.51
CA LEU A 38 2.39 -0.74 -2.77
C LEU A 38 3.14 -1.13 -4.04
N GLY A 39 3.22 -0.18 -4.98
CA GLY A 39 4.01 -0.33 -6.19
C GLY A 39 5.21 0.61 -6.17
N VAL A 40 6.41 0.06 -6.35
CA VAL A 40 7.65 0.83 -6.40
C VAL A 40 8.06 1.02 -7.85
N ALA A 41 8.32 2.28 -8.25
CA ALA A 41 8.78 2.61 -9.59
C ALA A 41 10.31 2.71 -9.61
N GLU A 42 10.89 2.60 -10.82
CA GLU A 42 12.34 2.62 -10.99
C GLU A 42 12.98 3.92 -10.48
N GLU A 43 12.28 5.04 -10.61
CA GLU A 43 12.81 6.36 -10.23
C GLU A 43 12.51 6.75 -8.78
N ASP A 44 11.95 5.86 -7.98
CA ASP A 44 11.55 6.20 -6.60
C ASP A 44 12.74 6.51 -5.71
N GLU A 45 12.54 7.50 -4.86
CA GLU A 45 13.48 7.93 -3.85
C GLU A 45 12.86 7.81 -2.45
N GLN A 46 13.68 7.95 -1.43
CA GLN A 46 13.21 7.90 -0.04
C GLN A 46 12.10 8.93 0.22
N ALA A 47 12.18 10.10 -0.40
CA ALA A 47 11.15 11.13 -0.25
C ALA A 47 9.78 10.66 -0.72
N ASP A 48 9.72 9.84 -1.78
CA ASP A 48 8.46 9.27 -2.27
C ASP A 48 7.86 8.33 -1.24
N LEU A 49 8.69 7.47 -0.67
CA LEU A 49 8.29 6.54 0.37
C LEU A 49 7.75 7.29 1.60
N ASP A 50 8.48 8.31 2.05
CA ASP A 50 8.09 9.08 3.23
C ASP A 50 6.74 9.77 3.03
N LYS A 51 6.48 10.29 1.84
CA LYS A 51 5.19 10.92 1.53
C LYS A 51 4.04 9.91 1.61
N ILE A 52 4.24 8.73 1.05
CA ILE A 52 3.20 7.68 1.09
C ILE A 52 2.97 7.21 2.52
N VAL A 53 4.03 6.97 3.29
CA VAL A 53 3.90 6.58 4.71
C VAL A 53 3.08 7.61 5.47
N LYS A 54 3.40 8.88 5.29
CA LYS A 54 2.69 9.95 5.98
C LYS A 54 1.20 9.94 5.64
N LYS A 55 0.86 9.81 4.36
CA LYS A 55 -0.54 9.77 3.94
C LYS A 55 -1.26 8.53 4.49
N VAL A 56 -0.62 7.37 4.42
CA VAL A 56 -1.21 6.13 4.93
C VAL A 56 -1.57 6.26 6.42
N THR A 57 -0.69 6.85 7.21
CA THR A 57 -0.87 6.92 8.66
C THR A 57 -1.72 8.10 9.12
N GLU A 58 -1.80 9.17 8.33
CA GLU A 58 -2.40 10.44 8.77
C GLU A 58 -3.67 10.85 8.03
N LEU A 59 -3.99 10.25 6.87
CA LEU A 59 -5.24 10.59 6.19
C LEU A 59 -6.44 10.29 7.07
N ARG A 60 -7.35 11.25 7.13
CA ARG A 60 -8.52 11.18 8.01
C ARG A 60 -9.65 10.48 7.27
N ILE A 61 -9.55 9.18 7.15
CA ILE A 61 -10.42 8.34 6.33
C ILE A 61 -11.23 7.31 7.12
N PHE A 62 -11.16 7.38 8.44
CA PHE A 62 -11.97 6.54 9.33
C PHE A 62 -13.07 7.36 9.98
N LYS A 63 -14.19 6.71 10.25
CA LYS A 63 -15.34 7.38 10.81
C LYS A 63 -15.15 7.68 12.30
N ASP A 64 -15.61 8.88 12.71
CA ASP A 64 -15.68 9.25 14.12
C ASP A 64 -17.03 8.80 14.72
N ASP A 65 -17.27 9.13 15.98
CA ASP A 65 -18.49 8.76 16.69
C ASP A 65 -19.77 9.36 16.07
N ALA A 66 -19.61 10.44 15.32
CA ALA A 66 -20.73 11.07 14.60
C ALA A 66 -20.95 10.46 13.21
N GLY A 67 -20.14 9.45 12.84
CA GLY A 67 -20.23 8.81 11.54
C GLY A 67 -19.54 9.57 10.41
N LYS A 68 -18.79 10.63 10.74
CA LYS A 68 -18.07 11.42 9.74
C LYS A 68 -16.65 10.91 9.53
N THR A 69 -16.20 10.95 8.29
CA THR A 69 -14.83 10.58 7.91
C THR A 69 -13.88 11.65 8.45
N ASN A 70 -13.24 11.37 9.58
CA ASN A 70 -12.54 12.39 10.35
C ASN A 70 -11.30 11.90 11.10
N LEU A 71 -11.08 10.60 11.20
CA LEU A 71 -10.00 10.03 12.00
C LEU A 71 -8.99 9.32 11.13
N SER A 72 -7.72 9.39 11.55
CA SER A 72 -6.63 8.70 10.86
C SER A 72 -6.48 7.26 11.36
N LEU A 73 -5.65 6.48 10.67
CA LEU A 73 -5.29 5.13 11.09
C LEU A 73 -4.75 5.13 12.53
N GLN A 74 -3.88 6.10 12.84
CA GLN A 74 -3.30 6.23 14.18
C GLN A 74 -4.37 6.58 15.22
N ASP A 75 -5.30 7.46 14.87
CA ASP A 75 -6.37 7.86 15.80
C ASP A 75 -7.26 6.70 16.22
N VAL A 76 -7.53 5.76 15.30
CA VAL A 76 -8.40 4.62 15.60
C VAL A 76 -7.64 3.38 16.09
N ASN A 77 -6.32 3.50 16.26
CA ASN A 77 -5.46 2.37 16.59
C ASN A 77 -5.65 1.21 15.60
N GLY A 78 -5.81 1.55 14.33
CA GLY A 78 -6.02 0.57 13.28
C GLY A 78 -4.76 -0.22 12.98
N GLU A 79 -4.96 -1.36 12.32
CA GLU A 79 -3.89 -2.26 11.91
C GLU A 79 -3.59 -2.08 10.44
N LEU A 80 -2.40 -2.44 10.02
CA LEU A 80 -1.93 -2.21 8.65
C LEU A 80 -1.44 -3.52 8.04
N LEU A 81 -1.92 -3.82 6.83
CA LEU A 81 -1.44 -4.94 6.03
C LEU A 81 -0.88 -4.40 4.73
N VAL A 82 0.42 -4.64 4.48
CA VAL A 82 1.11 -4.12 3.29
C VAL A 82 1.40 -5.27 2.32
N VAL A 83 0.96 -5.11 1.08
CA VAL A 83 1.16 -6.09 0.02
C VAL A 83 1.87 -5.42 -1.15
N SER A 84 2.99 -6.01 -1.60
CA SER A 84 3.69 -5.52 -2.77
C SER A 84 2.88 -5.81 -4.04
N GLN A 85 2.77 -4.80 -4.92
CA GLN A 85 1.95 -4.90 -6.13
C GLN A 85 2.58 -4.09 -7.26
N PHE A 86 3.55 -4.67 -7.96
CA PHE A 86 4.25 -3.97 -9.05
C PHE A 86 3.30 -3.64 -10.22
N THR A 87 2.21 -4.39 -10.36
CA THR A 87 1.25 -4.16 -11.43
C THR A 87 0.56 -2.81 -11.36
N LEU A 88 0.68 -2.09 -10.23
CA LEU A 88 0.20 -0.71 -10.13
C LEU A 88 0.96 0.23 -11.10
N LEU A 89 2.15 -0.18 -11.55
CA LEU A 89 2.96 0.59 -12.49
C LEU A 89 2.70 0.18 -13.93
N ALA A 90 1.64 -0.56 -14.21
CA ALA A 90 1.30 -1.02 -15.53
C ALA A 90 1.04 0.15 -16.48
N ASP A 91 1.60 0.06 -17.69
CA ASP A 91 1.29 0.96 -18.80
C ASP A 91 0.42 0.17 -19.78
N CYS A 92 -0.82 0.59 -19.92
CA CYS A 92 -1.82 -0.12 -20.73
C CYS A 92 -2.20 0.67 -21.99
N LYS A 93 -1.35 1.60 -22.44
CA LYS A 93 -1.66 2.47 -23.57
C LYS A 93 -1.76 1.74 -24.89
N LYS A 94 -0.94 0.70 -25.10
CA LYS A 94 -0.86 0.03 -26.40
C LYS A 94 -1.33 -1.42 -26.31
N GLY A 95 -2.22 -1.78 -27.22
CA GLY A 95 -2.64 -3.17 -27.36
C GLY A 95 -3.34 -3.73 -26.14
N ARG A 96 -3.18 -5.03 -25.94
CA ARG A 96 -3.88 -5.77 -24.88
C ARG A 96 -2.95 -6.35 -23.82
N ARG A 97 -1.65 -6.05 -23.93
CA ARG A 97 -0.66 -6.52 -22.95
C ARG A 97 -0.15 -5.32 -22.15
N PRO A 98 -0.36 -5.32 -20.83
CA PRO A 98 0.23 -4.26 -20.02
C PRO A 98 1.75 -4.33 -20.04
N SER A 99 2.40 -3.18 -20.05
CA SER A 99 3.84 -3.07 -19.94
C SER A 99 4.21 -2.67 -18.52
N PHE A 100 5.30 -3.23 -17.99
CA PHE A 100 5.76 -2.95 -16.63
C PHE A 100 7.15 -2.31 -16.60
N VAL A 101 7.55 -1.65 -17.69
CA VAL A 101 8.89 -1.04 -17.79
C VAL A 101 9.13 0.05 -16.76
N LYS A 102 8.07 0.66 -16.22
CA LYS A 102 8.18 1.70 -15.20
C LYS A 102 8.33 1.18 -13.79
N ALA A 103 8.06 -0.11 -13.59
CA ALA A 103 8.24 -0.74 -12.28
C ALA A 103 9.72 -0.82 -11.95
N GLY A 104 10.04 -0.68 -10.67
CA GLY A 104 11.41 -0.84 -10.18
C GLY A 104 11.91 -2.25 -10.40
N ASN A 105 13.25 -2.39 -10.56
CA ASN A 105 13.79 -3.73 -10.61
C ASN A 105 13.49 -4.46 -9.29
N PRO A 106 13.42 -5.81 -9.31
CA PRO A 106 12.99 -6.56 -8.12
C PRO A 106 13.80 -6.26 -6.86
N GLN A 107 15.12 -6.11 -6.98
CA GLN A 107 15.95 -5.83 -5.80
C GLN A 107 15.60 -4.49 -5.17
N LYS A 108 15.52 -3.44 -5.96
CA LYS A 108 15.15 -2.10 -5.48
C LYS A 108 13.74 -2.10 -4.89
N ALA A 109 12.81 -2.74 -5.60
CA ALA A 109 11.43 -2.79 -5.16
C ALA A 109 11.29 -3.48 -3.82
N GLU A 110 11.99 -4.59 -3.62
CA GLU A 110 11.97 -5.33 -2.37
C GLU A 110 12.57 -4.50 -1.22
N GLU A 111 13.71 -3.86 -1.47
CA GLU A 111 14.35 -3.00 -0.46
C GLU A 111 13.43 -1.86 -0.02
N MET A 112 12.79 -1.20 -0.96
CA MET A 112 11.87 -0.11 -0.63
C MET A 112 10.59 -0.59 0.03
N TYR A 113 10.10 -1.75 -0.37
CA TYR A 113 8.95 -2.38 0.28
C TYR A 113 9.26 -2.68 1.74
N GLU A 114 10.42 -3.26 2.02
CA GLU A 114 10.86 -3.56 3.38
C GLU A 114 11.06 -2.29 4.21
N GLU A 115 11.63 -1.26 3.60
CA GLU A 115 11.80 0.03 4.25
C GLU A 115 10.45 0.67 4.58
N PHE A 116 9.49 0.58 3.68
CA PHE A 116 8.14 1.07 3.92
C PHE A 116 7.52 0.40 5.16
N ILE A 117 7.63 -0.91 5.25
CA ILE A 117 7.14 -1.67 6.41
C ILE A 117 7.85 -1.23 7.68
N ARG A 118 9.18 -1.09 7.61
CA ARG A 118 9.98 -0.67 8.77
C ARG A 118 9.54 0.69 9.30
N VAL A 119 9.36 1.66 8.40
CA VAL A 119 8.96 3.02 8.81
C VAL A 119 7.53 2.99 9.36
N CYS A 120 6.63 2.24 8.75
CA CYS A 120 5.26 2.12 9.25
C CYS A 120 5.22 1.53 10.66
N LYS A 121 6.11 0.57 10.97
CA LYS A 121 6.17 -0.03 12.31
C LYS A 121 6.54 0.97 13.41
N GLU A 122 7.20 2.05 13.05
CA GLU A 122 7.50 3.12 14.01
C GLU A 122 6.25 3.90 14.41
N LYS A 123 5.20 3.86 13.58
CA LYS A 123 4.00 4.69 13.75
C LYS A 123 2.75 3.87 14.07
N VAL A 124 2.71 2.62 13.67
CA VAL A 124 1.52 1.75 13.80
C VAL A 124 1.92 0.51 14.59
N PRO A 125 1.20 0.19 15.70
CA PRO A 125 1.59 -0.94 16.56
C PRO A 125 1.57 -2.29 15.87
N LYS A 126 0.61 -2.54 14.98
CA LYS A 126 0.54 -3.80 14.26
C LYS A 126 0.62 -3.58 12.77
N VAL A 127 1.75 -3.95 12.17
CA VAL A 127 1.97 -3.94 10.72
C VAL A 127 2.28 -5.35 10.29
N GLU A 128 1.40 -5.91 9.47
CA GLU A 128 1.55 -7.22 8.86
C GLU A 128 1.86 -7.03 7.37
N HIS A 129 2.34 -8.05 6.72
CA HIS A 129 2.68 -7.96 5.30
C HIS A 129 2.58 -9.32 4.62
N GLY A 130 2.54 -9.28 3.27
CA GLY A 130 2.67 -10.47 2.45
C GLY A 130 4.13 -10.85 2.24
N VAL A 131 4.37 -11.63 1.20
CA VAL A 131 5.72 -12.11 0.83
C VAL A 131 6.06 -11.54 -0.54
N PHE A 132 7.12 -10.74 -0.61
CA PHE A 132 7.53 -10.10 -1.86
C PHE A 132 7.79 -11.14 -2.95
N GLY A 133 7.21 -10.93 -4.11
CA GLY A 133 7.41 -11.79 -5.28
C GLY A 133 6.63 -13.10 -5.27
N ALA A 134 5.91 -13.41 -4.21
CA ALA A 134 5.13 -14.63 -4.13
C ALA A 134 3.77 -14.49 -4.80
N ASP A 135 3.17 -15.63 -5.14
CA ASP A 135 1.76 -15.66 -5.54
C ASP A 135 0.92 -15.60 -4.27
N MET A 136 0.30 -14.46 -4.06
CA MET A 136 -0.44 -14.18 -2.83
C MET A 136 -1.94 -14.23 -3.07
N LYS A 137 -2.67 -14.91 -2.16
CA LYS A 137 -4.13 -14.85 -2.12
C LYS A 137 -4.51 -13.83 -1.06
N VAL A 138 -5.02 -12.69 -1.50
CA VAL A 138 -5.36 -11.57 -0.61
C VAL A 138 -6.87 -11.53 -0.45
N GLU A 139 -7.31 -11.70 0.78
CA GLU A 139 -8.73 -11.67 1.12
C GLU A 139 -8.99 -10.47 2.02
N LEU A 140 -10.10 -9.78 1.77
CA LEU A 140 -10.41 -8.58 2.53
C LEU A 140 -11.91 -8.31 2.53
N LEU A 141 -12.35 -7.55 3.54
CA LEU A 141 -13.68 -6.95 3.53
C LEU A 141 -13.49 -5.44 3.49
N ASN A 142 -13.69 -4.85 2.30
CA ASN A 142 -13.59 -3.40 2.12
C ASN A 142 -14.81 -2.73 2.74
N ASP A 143 -14.57 -1.95 3.79
CA ASP A 143 -15.62 -1.35 4.59
C ASP A 143 -15.94 0.07 4.07
N GLY A 144 -17.14 0.17 3.51
CA GLY A 144 -17.61 1.45 2.98
C GLY A 144 -18.40 1.33 1.69
N PRO A 145 -17.88 0.90 0.53
CA PRO A 145 -16.45 0.71 0.25
C PRO A 145 -15.67 2.01 0.33
N PHE A 146 -14.38 1.91 0.66
CA PHE A 146 -13.53 3.09 0.78
C PHE A 146 -12.15 2.72 0.25
N THR A 147 -11.78 3.30 -0.89
CA THR A 147 -10.54 2.99 -1.60
C THR A 147 -9.93 4.28 -2.12
N ILE A 148 -8.65 4.49 -1.86
CA ILE A 148 -7.90 5.67 -2.31
C ILE A 148 -6.69 5.23 -3.09
N VAL A 149 -6.40 5.93 -4.18
CA VAL A 149 -5.18 5.74 -4.97
C VAL A 149 -4.26 6.92 -4.71
N LEU A 150 -3.03 6.63 -4.29
CA LEU A 150 -1.99 7.64 -4.08
C LEU A 150 -0.89 7.48 -5.12
N ASP A 151 -0.39 8.61 -5.59
CA ASP A 151 0.77 8.69 -6.47
C ASP A 151 1.72 9.71 -5.84
N SER A 152 2.93 9.30 -5.51
CA SER A 152 3.85 10.16 -4.75
C SER A 152 4.18 11.47 -5.47
N LYS A 153 4.12 11.51 -6.80
CA LYS A 153 4.40 12.75 -7.53
C LYS A 153 3.30 13.79 -7.36
N GLU A 154 2.12 13.39 -6.88
CA GLU A 154 0.98 14.29 -6.66
C GLU A 154 0.85 14.73 -5.20
N LEU A 155 1.79 14.32 -4.37
CA LEU A 155 1.74 14.59 -2.93
C LEU A 155 2.69 15.71 -2.48
#